data_2ac34386e3cb7ea768ef586345ad51b8
#
_entry.id   2ac34386e3cb7ea768ef586345ad51b8
#
_cell.length_a   1.000
_cell.length_b   1.000
_cell.length_c   1.000
_cell.angle_alpha   90.00
_cell.angle_beta   90.00
_cell.angle_gamma   90.00
#
_symmetry.space_group_name_H-M   'P 1'
#
loop_
_entity.id
_entity.type
_entity.pdbx_description
1 polymer ?
#
loop_
_entity_poly.entity_id
_entity_poly.type
_entity_poly.pdbx_seq_one_letter_code
_entity_poly.pdbx_strand_id
1 'polypeptide(L)'
;SEMCIRDRINTILGNSDKMSAREENMESPKLKKEFQKVLPVINAAGSDSAMLDNALEFLVMSGMELPLAVMIMIPEPWANNSIMTQKKKDFYQYYATMMEPWDGPASIVFSDGDLVGAVLDRNGLRPSRYYVTDDDYLILSSEVGVLEIDPTKIVKKDRLRPGKMLLVD
;
A
#
# COMPACT_ATOMS: atom_id res chain seq x y z
N SER A 1 -12.19 -16.29 4.26
CA SER A 1 -12.85 -15.18 4.94
C SER A 1 -13.47 -14.24 3.91
N GLU A 2 -14.66 -13.73 4.16
CA GLU A 2 -15.42 -12.89 3.21
C GLU A 2 -14.74 -11.55 2.88
N MET A 3 -13.80 -11.09 3.69
CA MET A 3 -13.04 -9.86 3.43
C MET A 3 -12.12 -9.95 2.21
N CYS A 4 -11.60 -11.12 1.90
CA CYS A 4 -10.73 -11.33 0.73
C CYS A 4 -11.47 -11.22 -0.62
N ILE A 5 -12.79 -11.31 -0.63
CA ILE A 5 -13.60 -11.24 -1.86
C ILE A 5 -13.83 -9.80 -2.33
N ARG A 6 -13.63 -8.80 -1.46
CA ARG A 6 -13.90 -7.38 -1.77
C ARG A 6 -12.71 -6.62 -2.32
N ASP A 7 -11.51 -7.10 -2.11
CA ASP A 7 -10.29 -6.48 -2.63
C ASP A 7 -9.85 -7.24 -3.87
N ARG A 8 -9.79 -6.53 -4.98
CA ARG A 8 -9.29 -7.05 -6.25
C ARG A 8 -8.09 -6.27 -6.70
N ILE A 9 -7.01 -6.99 -6.90
CA ILE A 9 -5.84 -6.44 -7.59
C ILE A 9 -5.88 -6.96 -9.02
N ASN A 10 -6.34 -6.12 -9.93
CA ASN A 10 -6.57 -6.51 -11.33
C ASN A 10 -5.29 -6.99 -12.03
N THR A 11 -4.14 -6.55 -11.57
CA THR A 11 -2.82 -6.87 -12.11
C THR A 11 -2.14 -8.06 -11.42
N ILE A 12 -2.83 -8.76 -10.50
CA ILE A 12 -2.24 -9.74 -9.58
C ILE A 12 -1.44 -10.85 -10.28
N LEU A 13 -1.97 -11.45 -11.33
CA LEU A 13 -1.30 -12.54 -12.04
C LEU A 13 0.00 -12.05 -12.69
N GLY A 14 -0.08 -10.95 -13.44
CA GLY A 14 1.09 -10.37 -14.08
C GLY A 14 2.15 -9.88 -13.09
N ASN A 15 1.74 -9.36 -11.93
CA ASN A 15 2.67 -8.92 -10.89
C ASN A 15 3.35 -10.13 -10.22
N SER A 16 2.60 -11.19 -9.93
CA SER A 16 3.14 -12.43 -9.38
C SER A 16 4.14 -13.07 -10.34
N ASP A 17 3.80 -13.20 -11.62
CA ASP A 17 4.68 -13.75 -12.64
C ASP A 17 5.98 -12.97 -12.79
N LYS A 18 5.89 -11.63 -12.78
CA LYS A 18 7.07 -10.76 -12.86
C LYS A 18 7.92 -10.81 -11.60
N MET A 19 7.30 -10.95 -10.42
CA MET A 19 8.06 -11.16 -9.19
C MET A 19 8.84 -12.45 -9.26
N SER A 20 8.20 -13.56 -9.63
CA SER A 20 8.86 -14.86 -9.78
C SER A 20 9.99 -14.85 -10.82
N ALA A 21 9.79 -14.16 -11.96
CA ALA A 21 10.83 -14.03 -12.97
C ALA A 21 12.06 -13.23 -12.49
N ARG A 22 11.88 -12.34 -11.51
CA ARG A 22 12.99 -11.58 -10.92
C ARG A 22 13.76 -12.35 -9.86
N GLU A 23 13.13 -13.31 -9.19
CA GLU A 23 13.73 -14.06 -8.07
C GLU A 23 15.08 -14.67 -8.41
N GLU A 24 15.28 -15.14 -9.64
CA GLU A 24 16.55 -15.69 -10.10
C GLU A 24 17.73 -14.69 -10.07
N ASN A 25 17.41 -13.39 -10.21
CA ASN A 25 18.40 -12.31 -10.29
C ASN A 25 18.32 -11.36 -9.10
N MET A 26 17.48 -11.65 -8.11
CA MET A 26 17.35 -10.85 -6.92
C MET A 26 18.46 -11.12 -5.93
N GLU A 27 18.97 -10.03 -5.36
CA GLU A 27 19.90 -10.05 -4.23
C GLU A 27 19.41 -9.11 -3.15
N SER A 28 19.54 -9.49 -1.90
CA SER A 28 19.28 -8.63 -0.76
C SER A 28 20.53 -8.56 0.12
N PRO A 29 21.22 -7.42 0.16
CA PRO A 29 22.37 -7.24 1.06
C PRO A 29 22.02 -7.45 2.52
N LYS A 30 20.76 -7.22 2.91
CA LYS A 30 20.26 -7.36 4.27
C LYS A 30 19.99 -8.81 4.62
N LEU A 31 19.35 -9.57 3.71
CA LEU A 31 18.99 -10.98 3.93
C LEU A 31 20.16 -11.94 3.66
N LYS A 32 21.10 -11.58 2.80
CA LYS A 32 22.32 -12.37 2.51
C LYS A 32 22.02 -13.87 2.29
N LYS A 33 22.59 -14.74 3.14
CA LYS A 33 22.42 -16.19 3.05
C LYS A 33 20.99 -16.68 3.35
N GLU A 34 20.19 -15.89 4.06
CA GLU A 34 18.80 -16.22 4.39
C GLU A 34 17.86 -15.95 3.22
N PHE A 35 18.34 -15.24 2.18
CA PHE A 35 17.54 -14.88 1.00
C PHE A 35 16.81 -16.07 0.39
N GLN A 36 17.50 -17.21 0.25
CA GLN A 36 16.93 -18.43 -0.33
C GLN A 36 15.75 -19.00 0.48
N LYS A 37 15.61 -18.64 1.77
CA LYS A 37 14.53 -19.13 2.63
C LYS A 37 13.22 -18.36 2.44
N VAL A 38 13.30 -17.17 1.84
CA VAL A 38 12.12 -16.34 1.57
C VAL A 38 11.56 -16.52 0.17
N LEU A 39 12.15 -17.42 -0.62
CA LEU A 39 11.67 -17.73 -1.96
C LEU A 39 10.73 -18.97 -1.95
N PRO A 40 9.67 -18.99 -2.74
CA PRO A 40 9.19 -17.86 -3.55
C PRO A 40 8.64 -16.72 -2.70
N VAL A 41 8.86 -15.47 -3.12
CA VAL A 41 8.37 -14.29 -2.40
C VAL A 41 6.87 -14.30 -2.29
N ILE A 42 6.17 -14.65 -3.37
CA ILE A 42 4.71 -14.63 -3.41
C ILE A 42 4.16 -16.05 -3.26
N ASN A 43 3.27 -16.22 -2.29
CA ASN A 43 2.46 -17.42 -2.18
C ASN A 43 1.28 -17.34 -3.16
N ALA A 44 1.43 -17.97 -4.32
CA ALA A 44 0.42 -17.97 -5.39
C ALA A 44 -0.92 -18.63 -5.01
N ALA A 45 -0.99 -19.37 -3.90
CA ALA A 45 -2.22 -19.94 -3.36
C ALA A 45 -2.96 -18.96 -2.43
N GLY A 46 -2.38 -17.80 -2.15
CA GLY A 46 -2.97 -16.77 -1.30
C GLY A 46 -4.06 -15.95 -2.01
N SER A 47 -4.74 -15.11 -1.24
CA SER A 47 -5.63 -14.08 -1.79
C SER A 47 -4.83 -12.94 -2.42
N ASP A 48 -5.48 -12.08 -3.22
CA ASP A 48 -4.84 -10.90 -3.82
C ASP A 48 -4.15 -10.04 -2.76
N SER A 49 -4.82 -9.80 -1.64
CA SER A 49 -4.26 -9.04 -0.52
C SER A 49 -3.07 -9.74 0.15
N ALA A 50 -3.10 -11.07 0.26
CA ALA A 50 -1.97 -11.83 0.82
C ALA A 50 -0.75 -11.79 -0.11
N MET A 51 -0.96 -11.85 -1.42
CA MET A 51 0.13 -11.71 -2.39
C MET A 51 0.74 -10.32 -2.38
N LEU A 52 -0.10 -9.27 -2.25
CA LEU A 52 0.35 -7.89 -2.08
C LEU A 52 1.20 -7.75 -0.81
N ASP A 53 0.73 -8.34 0.29
CA ASP A 53 1.42 -8.30 1.58
C ASP A 53 2.77 -9.01 1.53
N ASN A 54 2.86 -10.17 0.88
CA ASN A 54 4.13 -10.86 0.67
C ASN A 54 5.16 -9.98 -0.07
N ALA A 55 4.74 -9.30 -1.13
CA ALA A 55 5.64 -8.41 -1.88
C ALA A 55 6.03 -7.19 -1.03
N LEU A 56 5.10 -6.61 -0.28
CA LEU A 56 5.35 -5.48 0.61
C LEU A 56 6.33 -5.86 1.73
N GLU A 57 6.07 -6.98 2.40
CA GLU A 57 6.95 -7.50 3.45
C GLU A 57 8.36 -7.76 2.93
N PHE A 58 8.49 -8.36 1.77
CA PHE A 58 9.79 -8.59 1.13
C PHE A 58 10.58 -7.29 0.91
N LEU A 59 9.94 -6.23 0.41
CA LEU A 59 10.57 -4.93 0.22
C LEU A 59 11.04 -4.33 1.54
N VAL A 60 10.21 -4.37 2.57
CA VAL A 60 10.53 -3.85 3.91
C VAL A 60 11.66 -4.65 4.56
N MET A 61 11.60 -5.97 4.52
CA MET A 61 12.66 -6.85 5.05
C MET A 61 13.99 -6.67 4.29
N SER A 62 13.92 -6.30 3.02
CA SER A 62 15.11 -5.96 2.22
C SER A 62 15.70 -4.59 2.56
N GLY A 63 15.04 -3.82 3.43
CA GLY A 63 15.55 -2.55 3.98
C GLY A 63 14.87 -1.30 3.45
N MET A 64 13.78 -1.43 2.71
CA MET A 64 12.98 -0.29 2.28
C MET A 64 12.07 0.17 3.42
N GLU A 65 11.90 1.48 3.57
CA GLU A 65 10.92 2.02 4.52
C GLU A 65 9.50 1.70 4.05
N LEU A 66 8.63 1.31 4.98
CA LEU A 66 7.26 0.87 4.67
C LEU A 66 6.45 1.90 3.86
N PRO A 67 6.43 3.21 4.19
CA PRO A 67 5.71 4.19 3.38
C PRO A 67 6.24 4.29 1.94
N LEU A 68 7.55 4.17 1.76
CA LEU A 68 8.17 4.18 0.43
C LEU A 68 7.77 2.94 -0.37
N ALA A 69 7.82 1.76 0.22
CA ALA A 69 7.41 0.51 -0.43
C ALA A 69 5.95 0.58 -0.89
N VAL A 70 5.05 1.08 -0.04
CA VAL A 70 3.64 1.29 -0.39
C VAL A 70 3.48 2.28 -1.55
N MET A 71 4.20 3.41 -1.56
CA MET A 71 4.15 4.38 -2.66
C MET A 71 4.61 3.80 -4.00
N ILE A 72 5.58 2.91 -3.97
CA ILE A 72 6.12 2.26 -5.17
C ILE A 72 5.13 1.22 -5.72
N MET A 73 4.55 0.42 -4.84
CA MET A 73 3.61 -0.63 -5.23
C MET A 73 2.26 -0.07 -5.68
N ILE A 74 1.83 1.03 -5.07
CA ILE A 74 0.53 1.67 -5.34
C ILE A 74 0.76 3.14 -5.72
N PRO A 75 1.37 3.38 -6.88
CA PRO A 75 1.67 4.73 -7.33
C PRO A 75 0.39 5.47 -7.73
N GLU A 76 0.37 6.76 -7.48
CA GLU A 76 -0.65 7.63 -8.08
C GLU A 76 -0.45 7.76 -9.61
N PRO A 77 -1.49 8.15 -10.37
CA PRO A 77 -1.36 8.37 -11.81
C PRO A 77 -0.38 9.53 -12.07
N TRP A 78 0.81 9.24 -12.60
CA TRP A 78 1.88 10.23 -12.72
C TRP A 78 2.25 10.58 -14.18
N ALA A 79 2.15 9.62 -15.10
CA ALA A 79 2.69 9.78 -16.45
C ALA A 79 2.08 10.98 -17.22
N ASN A 80 0.76 11.16 -17.16
CA ASN A 80 0.04 12.23 -17.86
C ASN A 80 -0.48 13.32 -16.90
N ASN A 81 0.06 13.41 -15.68
CA ASN A 81 -0.40 14.38 -14.70
C ASN A 81 0.32 15.73 -14.91
N SER A 82 -0.40 16.71 -15.45
CA SER A 82 0.13 18.06 -15.71
C SER A 82 0.37 18.90 -14.44
N ILE A 83 -0.29 18.52 -13.33
CA ILE A 83 -0.22 19.27 -12.05
C ILE A 83 0.93 18.77 -11.18
N MET A 84 1.38 17.54 -11.42
CA MET A 84 2.44 16.93 -10.63
C MET A 84 3.80 17.59 -10.91
N THR A 85 4.57 17.85 -9.85
CA THR A 85 5.94 18.41 -9.99
C THR A 85 6.86 17.43 -10.73
N GLN A 86 7.84 17.96 -11.46
CA GLN A 86 8.80 17.13 -12.19
C GLN A 86 9.54 16.18 -11.26
N LYS A 87 10.00 16.66 -10.10
CA LYS A 87 10.67 15.81 -9.09
C LYS A 87 9.85 14.58 -8.70
N LYS A 88 8.54 14.73 -8.55
CA LYS A 88 7.64 13.61 -8.19
C LYS A 88 7.43 12.65 -9.37
N LYS A 89 7.39 13.17 -10.61
CA LYS A 89 7.37 12.35 -11.82
C LYS A 89 8.63 11.52 -11.97
N ASP A 90 9.79 12.14 -11.78
CA ASP A 90 11.11 11.48 -11.86
C ASP A 90 11.21 10.36 -10.81
N PHE A 91 10.68 10.59 -9.60
CA PHE A 91 10.59 9.58 -8.56
C PHE A 91 9.78 8.36 -9.04
N TYR A 92 8.57 8.54 -9.52
CA TYR A 92 7.76 7.41 -10.00
C TYR A 92 8.33 6.75 -11.25
N GLN A 93 8.91 7.51 -12.15
CA GLN A 93 9.58 6.98 -13.34
C GLN A 93 10.76 6.09 -12.96
N TYR A 94 11.57 6.51 -12.00
CA TYR A 94 12.68 5.71 -11.49
C TYR A 94 12.20 4.38 -10.91
N TYR A 95 11.24 4.43 -9.98
CA TYR A 95 10.76 3.22 -9.33
C TYR A 95 9.91 2.31 -10.24
N ALA A 96 9.29 2.85 -11.27
CA ALA A 96 8.58 2.05 -12.29
C ALA A 96 9.51 1.10 -13.07
N THR A 97 10.82 1.34 -13.04
CA THR A 97 11.81 0.40 -13.59
C THR A 97 12.07 -0.80 -12.69
N MET A 98 11.74 -0.70 -11.41
CA MET A 98 12.02 -1.72 -10.39
C MET A 98 10.78 -2.54 -10.04
N MET A 99 9.62 -1.91 -9.99
CA MET A 99 8.37 -2.54 -9.53
C MET A 99 7.20 -2.10 -10.41
N GLU A 100 6.40 -3.05 -10.82
CA GLU A 100 5.12 -2.79 -11.46
C GLU A 100 4.09 -2.26 -10.45
N PRO A 101 3.18 -1.38 -10.89
CA PRO A 101 2.08 -0.96 -10.04
C PRO A 101 1.13 -2.14 -9.75
N TRP A 102 0.74 -2.27 -8.50
CA TRP A 102 -0.30 -3.19 -8.06
C TRP A 102 -1.63 -2.43 -8.11
N ASP A 103 -2.41 -2.67 -9.14
CA ASP A 103 -3.58 -1.86 -9.48
C ASP A 103 -4.87 -2.64 -9.29
N GLY A 104 -5.85 -1.97 -8.72
CA GLY A 104 -7.18 -2.50 -8.48
C GLY A 104 -7.92 -1.67 -7.43
N PRO A 105 -9.25 -1.83 -7.31
CA PRO A 105 -10.05 -1.09 -6.34
C PRO A 105 -9.73 -1.55 -4.91
N ALA A 106 -8.93 -0.77 -4.20
CA ALA A 106 -8.48 -1.09 -2.85
C ALA A 106 -8.43 0.12 -1.93
N SER A 107 -8.68 -0.13 -0.64
CA SER A 107 -8.32 0.74 0.46
C SER A 107 -7.39 -0.06 1.37
N ILE A 108 -6.16 0.36 1.49
CA ILE A 108 -5.08 -0.40 2.11
C ILE A 108 -4.67 0.29 3.39
N VAL A 109 -4.73 -0.45 4.49
CA VAL A 109 -4.19 -0.06 5.79
C VAL A 109 -2.95 -0.91 6.04
N PHE A 110 -1.89 -0.30 6.50
CA PHE A 110 -0.61 -0.97 6.75
C PHE A 110 0.02 -0.49 8.06
N SER A 111 0.86 -1.33 8.65
CA SER A 111 1.61 -1.01 9.87
C SER A 111 2.87 -1.87 9.94
N ASP A 112 3.93 -1.34 10.55
CA ASP A 112 5.14 -2.08 10.92
C ASP A 112 5.32 -2.22 12.45
N GLY A 113 4.31 -1.76 13.20
CA GLY A 113 4.31 -1.77 14.65
C GLY A 113 4.61 -0.41 15.27
N ASP A 114 5.38 0.44 14.61
CA ASP A 114 5.73 1.78 15.08
C ASP A 114 4.87 2.85 14.40
N LEU A 115 4.55 2.63 13.13
CA LEU A 115 3.66 3.52 12.39
C LEU A 115 2.45 2.79 11.81
N VAL A 116 1.38 3.54 11.60
CA VAL A 116 0.17 3.09 10.90
C VAL A 116 -0.08 4.02 9.73
N GLY A 117 -0.40 3.45 8.58
CA GLY A 117 -0.72 4.24 7.40
C GLY A 117 -1.92 3.71 6.63
N ALA A 118 -2.46 4.56 5.77
CA ALA A 118 -3.53 4.19 4.86
C ALA A 118 -3.41 4.89 3.51
N VAL A 119 -3.69 4.16 2.44
CA VAL A 119 -3.74 4.68 1.07
C VAL A 119 -4.95 4.12 0.33
N LEU A 120 -5.41 4.87 -0.66
CA LEU A 120 -6.37 4.37 -1.65
C LEU A 120 -5.63 3.93 -2.91
N ASP A 121 -6.32 3.10 -3.70
CA ASP A 121 -5.90 2.83 -5.08
C ASP A 121 -5.78 4.15 -5.88
N ARG A 122 -5.08 4.10 -7.01
CA ARG A 122 -4.78 5.30 -7.81
C ARG A 122 -6.01 6.08 -8.28
N ASN A 123 -7.17 5.41 -8.41
CA ASN A 123 -8.42 6.02 -8.85
C ASN A 123 -9.32 6.42 -7.66
N GLY A 124 -9.02 5.95 -6.45
CA GLY A 124 -9.81 6.19 -5.25
C GLY A 124 -11.23 5.64 -5.34
N LEU A 125 -11.37 4.45 -5.91
CA LEU A 125 -12.68 3.84 -6.14
C LEU A 125 -13.37 3.42 -4.83
N ARG A 126 -12.58 3.12 -3.80
CA ARG A 126 -13.10 2.81 -2.49
C ARG A 126 -13.10 4.04 -1.59
N PRO A 127 -14.26 4.38 -0.98
CA PRO A 127 -14.30 5.48 -0.02
C PRO A 127 -13.55 5.10 1.26
N SER A 128 -12.88 6.07 1.84
CA SER A 128 -12.29 5.96 3.17
C SER A 128 -12.31 7.31 3.86
N ARG A 129 -12.80 7.35 5.08
CA ARG A 129 -12.93 8.56 5.90
C ARG A 129 -12.23 8.37 7.22
N TYR A 130 -11.73 9.45 7.78
CA TYR A 130 -11.13 9.39 9.10
C TYR A 130 -11.57 10.56 9.98
N TYR A 131 -11.55 10.29 11.27
CA TYR A 131 -11.78 11.24 12.34
C TYR A 131 -10.57 11.23 13.26
N VAL A 132 -10.21 12.39 13.76
CA VAL A 132 -9.27 12.54 14.87
C VAL A 132 -10.05 13.15 16.03
N THR A 133 -9.92 12.58 17.21
CA THR A 133 -10.58 13.05 18.43
C THR A 133 -9.62 13.81 19.32
N ASP A 134 -10.15 14.56 20.28
CA ASP A 134 -9.39 15.34 21.26
C ASP A 134 -8.68 14.47 22.31
N ASP A 135 -9.04 13.21 22.39
CA ASP A 135 -8.39 12.16 23.21
C ASP A 135 -7.45 11.26 22.39
N ASP A 136 -6.92 11.78 21.27
CA ASP A 136 -5.89 11.19 20.43
C ASP A 136 -6.26 9.85 19.73
N TYR A 137 -7.56 9.60 19.51
CA TYR A 137 -7.96 8.49 18.65
C TYR A 137 -8.04 8.92 17.18
N LEU A 138 -7.50 8.07 16.30
CA LEU A 138 -7.73 8.13 14.87
C LEU A 138 -8.61 6.95 14.45
N ILE A 139 -9.77 7.27 13.90
CA ILE A 139 -10.74 6.27 13.42
C ILE A 139 -10.81 6.37 11.90
N LEU A 140 -10.40 5.31 11.20
CA LEU A 140 -10.50 5.19 9.75
C LEU A 140 -11.55 4.14 9.40
N SER A 141 -12.48 4.50 8.51
CA SER A 141 -13.51 3.57 8.05
C SER A 141 -14.00 3.90 6.64
N SER A 142 -14.56 2.91 5.95
CA SER A 142 -15.19 3.11 4.65
C SER A 142 -16.50 3.88 4.74
N GLU A 143 -17.18 3.83 5.90
CA GLU A 143 -18.51 4.40 6.10
C GLU A 143 -18.59 5.27 7.36
N VAL A 144 -19.56 6.16 7.37
CA VAL A 144 -19.87 7.01 8.54
C VAL A 144 -20.72 6.22 9.53
N GLY A 145 -20.46 6.40 10.83
CA GLY A 145 -21.30 5.79 11.88
C GLY A 145 -20.93 4.35 12.24
N VAL A 146 -19.74 3.89 11.85
CA VAL A 146 -19.21 2.57 12.26
C VAL A 146 -19.00 2.50 13.77
N LEU A 147 -18.63 3.63 14.37
CA LEU A 147 -18.54 3.81 15.81
C LEU A 147 -19.39 5.02 16.22
N GLU A 148 -20.06 4.92 17.34
CA GLU A 148 -20.69 6.07 17.99
C GLU A 148 -19.60 6.93 18.64
N ILE A 149 -19.35 8.09 18.04
CA ILE A 149 -18.36 9.06 18.53
C ILE A 149 -19.13 10.32 18.89
N ASP A 150 -18.89 10.84 20.08
CA ASP A 150 -19.42 12.15 20.47
C ASP A 150 -18.90 13.22 19.49
N PRO A 151 -19.78 13.91 18.75
CA PRO A 151 -19.36 14.91 17.77
C PRO A 151 -18.53 16.04 18.37
N THR A 152 -18.68 16.32 19.65
CA THR A 152 -17.92 17.37 20.37
C THR A 152 -16.46 17.03 20.57
N LYS A 153 -16.12 15.75 20.53
CA LYS A 153 -14.75 15.24 20.63
C LYS A 153 -13.99 15.23 19.31
N ILE A 154 -14.66 15.41 18.17
CA ILE A 154 -14.03 15.32 16.86
C ILE A 154 -13.33 16.65 16.55
N VAL A 155 -12.00 16.63 16.55
CA VAL A 155 -11.17 17.80 16.20
C VAL A 155 -10.84 17.88 14.71
N LYS A 156 -10.85 16.73 14.00
CA LYS A 156 -10.64 16.68 12.55
C LYS A 156 -11.50 15.60 11.91
N LYS A 157 -12.07 15.98 10.77
CA LYS A 157 -12.88 15.09 9.94
C LYS A 157 -12.53 15.31 8.49
N ASP A 158 -12.05 14.26 7.84
CA ASP A 158 -11.67 14.32 6.41
C ASP A 158 -11.84 12.94 5.76
N ARG A 159 -11.62 12.91 4.47
CA ARG A 159 -11.58 11.67 3.71
C ARG A 159 -10.21 11.48 3.10
N LEU A 160 -9.80 10.22 3.01
CA LEU A 160 -8.60 9.84 2.30
C LEU A 160 -8.81 10.10 0.79
N ARG A 161 -7.78 10.60 0.13
CA ARG A 161 -7.81 10.94 -1.29
C ARG A 161 -6.75 10.14 -2.04
N PRO A 162 -6.99 9.77 -3.31
CA PRO A 162 -5.97 9.15 -4.15
C PRO A 162 -4.69 10.00 -4.19
N GLY A 163 -3.55 9.36 -4.21
CA GLY A 163 -2.25 10.03 -4.20
C GLY A 163 -1.90 10.74 -2.88
N LYS A 164 -2.68 10.50 -1.83
CA LYS A 164 -2.39 10.95 -0.46
C LYS A 164 -2.30 9.76 0.47
N MET A 165 -1.25 9.75 1.27
CA MET A 165 -1.05 8.77 2.33
C MET A 165 -1.44 9.42 3.66
N LEU A 166 -2.29 8.75 4.41
CA LEU A 166 -2.45 9.02 5.84
C LEU A 166 -1.36 8.27 6.56
N LEU A 167 -0.62 8.93 7.41
CA LEU A 167 0.48 8.34 8.18
C LEU A 167 0.42 8.87 9.61
N VAL A 168 0.57 7.96 10.56
CA VAL A 168 0.55 8.22 12.00
C VAL A 168 1.65 7.41 12.64
N ASP A 169 2.47 8.04 13.44
CA ASP A 169 3.54 7.50 14.28
C ASP A 169 3.23 7.73 15.76
#